data_5402897a752597658b2d21e01dba3ace
#
_entry.id   5402897a752597658b2d21e01dba3ace
#
_cell.length_a   1.000
_cell.length_b   1.000
_cell.length_c   1.000
_cell.angle_alpha   90.00
_cell.angle_beta   90.00
_cell.angle_gamma   90.00
#
_symmetry.space_group_name_H-M   'P 1'
#
loop_
_entity.id
_entity.type
_entity.pdbx_description
1 polymer ?
#
loop_
_entity_poly.entity_id
_entity_poly.type
_entity_poly.pdbx_seq_one_letter_code
_entity_poly.pdbx_strand_id
1 'polypeptide(L)'
;MRLRNVPWALALAWALAVASPASAAPPSPVTEVTLDNGLRVLVLEDHRNPIVTVQTWYRVGSRNEVPGKTGLAHFLEHLMFKGTPTHGKGQFARVVEQNGGQDNASTSHDVTSYYVNIAADRVDMVLGLEADRMRHLLLDPKEIESERQVVMEERRTRTEDDPDGYLSEEFLAAAYKAHPYGWPVIGWMEDIARITPAELRAFYDRYYQPGNAILVIVGDVDARRIVGRVREAFGRIPRAPAPPPMQAVEPPQPGERRVLVHKADARSPIVYIGFHVPNYQSADAPALEVLSSILQDGRASRLYRRLVYERRMALNVGGDYSYLSFDPNLFWFSGTPLPGQTPETLEQGMMDEIERVKSEPVPEEEVERAKNQIEAGFIWRLDSIHSRASTLARFELARS
;
A
#
# COMPACT_ATOMS: atom_id res chain seq x y z
N MET A 1 41.44 74.13 19.14
CA MET A 1 42.14 74.59 17.92
C MET A 1 41.73 73.68 16.76
N ARG A 2 40.99 74.26 15.85
CA ARG A 2 40.66 73.83 14.51
C ARG A 2 40.08 72.41 14.25
N LEU A 3 38.79 72.36 14.07
CA LEU A 3 37.98 71.41 13.30
C LEU A 3 38.45 71.34 11.85
N ARG A 4 38.52 70.09 11.26
CA ARG A 4 38.48 69.90 9.80
C ARG A 4 37.42 68.88 9.45
N ASN A 5 36.41 69.33 8.71
CA ASN A 5 35.35 68.57 8.08
C ASN A 5 35.91 67.56 7.07
N VAL A 6 35.34 66.35 7.00
CA VAL A 6 35.49 65.44 5.88
C VAL A 6 34.04 65.02 5.47
N PRO A 7 33.69 65.13 4.18
CA PRO A 7 32.33 64.97 3.70
C PRO A 7 31.99 63.48 3.51
N TRP A 8 30.74 63.14 3.83
CA TRP A 8 30.12 61.86 3.58
C TRP A 8 29.83 61.67 2.08
N ALA A 9 30.58 60.80 1.38
CA ALA A 9 30.25 60.34 0.06
C ALA A 9 29.30 59.15 0.19
N LEU A 10 28.05 59.35 -0.28
CA LEU A 10 27.06 58.32 -0.48
C LEU A 10 27.55 57.32 -1.55
N ALA A 11 27.90 56.08 -1.17
CA ALA A 11 28.02 54.96 -2.06
C ALA A 11 26.70 54.25 -2.12
N LEU A 12 25.88 54.51 -3.12
CA LEU A 12 24.73 53.74 -3.51
C LEU A 12 25.25 52.43 -4.16
N ALA A 13 25.35 51.35 -3.37
CA ALA A 13 25.57 50.02 -3.92
C ALA A 13 24.24 49.49 -4.51
N TRP A 14 24.14 49.46 -5.80
CA TRP A 14 23.09 48.73 -6.53
C TRP A 14 23.31 47.23 -6.31
N ALA A 15 22.50 46.63 -5.43
CA ALA A 15 22.36 45.18 -5.36
C ALA A 15 21.54 44.72 -6.58
N LEU A 16 22.24 44.34 -7.64
CA LEU A 16 21.66 43.53 -8.73
C LEU A 16 21.30 42.18 -8.14
N ALA A 17 20.03 42.00 -7.76
CA ALA A 17 19.47 40.69 -7.50
C ALA A 17 19.47 39.89 -8.81
N VAL A 18 20.49 39.10 -9.00
CA VAL A 18 20.51 38.06 -10.04
C VAL A 18 19.47 37.04 -9.62
N ALA A 19 18.24 37.21 -10.12
CA ALA A 19 17.23 36.15 -10.07
C ALA A 19 17.78 35.00 -10.91
N SER A 20 18.33 33.98 -10.22
CA SER A 20 18.64 32.70 -10.84
C SER A 20 17.35 32.22 -11.50
N PRO A 21 17.35 31.90 -12.81
CA PRO A 21 16.20 31.27 -13.42
C PRO A 21 15.94 29.98 -12.65
N ALA A 22 14.75 29.85 -12.07
CA ALA A 22 14.32 28.59 -11.48
C ALA A 22 14.49 27.53 -12.60
N SER A 23 15.47 26.66 -12.41
CA SER A 23 15.69 25.53 -13.31
C SER A 23 14.39 24.75 -13.31
N ALA A 24 13.63 24.83 -14.39
CA ALA A 24 12.47 23.99 -14.59
C ALA A 24 12.96 22.55 -14.44
N ALA A 25 12.37 21.80 -13.50
CA ALA A 25 12.64 20.39 -13.37
C ALA A 25 12.49 19.72 -14.76
N PRO A 26 13.36 18.79 -15.14
CA PRO A 26 13.21 18.11 -16.41
C PRO A 26 11.80 17.55 -16.50
N PRO A 27 11.14 17.64 -17.67
CA PRO A 27 9.78 17.15 -17.82
C PRO A 27 9.71 15.71 -17.34
N SER A 28 8.78 15.43 -16.44
CA SER A 28 8.55 14.06 -15.97
C SER A 28 8.25 13.17 -17.18
N PRO A 29 8.88 12.01 -17.33
CA PRO A 29 8.57 11.10 -18.42
C PRO A 29 7.15 10.53 -18.31
N VAL A 30 6.43 10.80 -17.21
CA VAL A 30 5.06 10.35 -16.97
C VAL A 30 4.07 11.36 -17.56
N THR A 31 3.21 10.87 -18.45
CA THR A 31 2.07 11.65 -18.95
C THR A 31 0.91 11.53 -17.99
N GLU A 32 0.48 12.65 -17.41
CA GLU A 32 -0.66 12.72 -16.48
C GLU A 32 -1.86 13.41 -17.15
N VAL A 33 -3.04 12.80 -17.05
CA VAL A 33 -4.30 13.36 -17.55
C VAL A 33 -5.41 13.03 -16.55
N THR A 34 -6.27 14.02 -16.29
CA THR A 34 -7.54 13.78 -15.58
C THR A 34 -8.68 13.90 -16.58
N LEU A 35 -9.52 12.86 -16.68
CA LEU A 35 -10.72 12.88 -17.52
C LEU A 35 -11.82 13.74 -16.88
N ASP A 36 -12.82 14.14 -17.67
CA ASP A 36 -13.94 14.97 -17.19
C ASP A 36 -14.75 14.28 -16.07
N ASN A 37 -14.78 12.95 -16.05
CA ASN A 37 -15.43 12.17 -15.01
C ASN A 37 -14.57 11.97 -13.74
N GLY A 38 -13.37 12.55 -13.72
CA GLY A 38 -12.46 12.54 -12.57
C GLY A 38 -11.44 11.40 -12.56
N LEU A 39 -11.46 10.47 -13.53
CA LEU A 39 -10.45 9.41 -13.62
C LEU A 39 -9.07 10.03 -13.86
N ARG A 40 -8.13 9.73 -12.97
CA ARG A 40 -6.72 10.09 -13.18
C ARG A 40 -6.01 8.99 -13.95
N VAL A 41 -5.27 9.39 -14.97
CA VAL A 41 -4.56 8.47 -15.87
C VAL A 41 -3.08 8.84 -15.87
N LEU A 42 -2.24 7.88 -15.55
CA LEU A 42 -0.78 7.99 -15.59
C LEU A 42 -0.26 7.06 -16.66
N VAL A 43 0.50 7.57 -17.60
CA VAL A 43 1.12 6.78 -18.67
C VAL A 43 2.62 6.97 -18.64
N LEU A 44 3.37 5.87 -18.57
CA LEU A 44 4.81 5.83 -18.67
C LEU A 44 5.21 4.93 -19.87
N GLU A 45 5.77 5.52 -20.90
CA GLU A 45 6.27 4.78 -22.06
C GLU A 45 7.52 3.99 -21.70
N ASP A 46 7.54 2.71 -22.07
CA ASP A 46 8.70 1.82 -21.92
C ASP A 46 8.74 0.83 -23.09
N HIS A 47 9.52 1.17 -24.09
CA HIS A 47 9.62 0.41 -25.35
C HIS A 47 10.69 -0.70 -25.35
N ARG A 48 11.21 -1.08 -24.17
CA ARG A 48 12.23 -2.13 -24.06
C ARG A 48 11.71 -3.52 -24.46
N ASN A 49 10.44 -3.78 -24.24
CA ASN A 49 9.76 -5.04 -24.56
C ASN A 49 8.35 -4.74 -25.05
N PRO A 50 7.78 -5.56 -25.99
CA PRO A 50 6.44 -5.35 -26.56
C PRO A 50 5.32 -5.79 -25.58
N ILE A 51 5.38 -5.35 -24.35
CA ILE A 51 4.42 -5.67 -23.28
C ILE A 51 3.94 -4.41 -22.59
N VAL A 52 2.78 -4.50 -21.96
CA VAL A 52 2.17 -3.42 -21.18
C VAL A 52 1.57 -3.97 -19.88
N THR A 53 1.64 -3.19 -18.83
CA THR A 53 0.81 -3.38 -17.64
C THR A 53 -0.25 -2.29 -17.58
N VAL A 54 -1.49 -2.69 -17.32
CA VAL A 54 -2.61 -1.79 -17.03
C VAL A 54 -3.05 -2.07 -15.60
N GLN A 55 -3.01 -1.04 -14.76
CA GLN A 55 -3.38 -1.15 -13.35
C GLN A 55 -4.46 -0.15 -13.02
N THR A 56 -5.56 -0.63 -12.42
CA THR A 56 -6.65 0.20 -11.90
C THR A 56 -6.60 0.16 -10.38
N TRP A 57 -6.40 1.31 -9.75
CA TRP A 57 -6.30 1.47 -8.30
C TRP A 57 -7.46 2.29 -7.78
N TYR A 58 -8.22 1.74 -6.85
CA TYR A 58 -9.32 2.43 -6.17
C TYR A 58 -8.88 2.86 -4.77
N ARG A 59 -9.21 4.10 -4.38
CA ARG A 59 -8.99 4.63 -3.03
C ARG A 59 -10.02 4.06 -2.06
N VAL A 60 -10.00 2.78 -1.87
CA VAL A 60 -10.87 2.04 -0.98
C VAL A 60 -10.22 0.75 -0.55
N GLY A 61 -10.27 0.49 0.74
CA GLY A 61 -9.82 -0.74 1.37
C GLY A 61 -10.61 -0.97 2.65
N SER A 62 -10.14 -1.86 3.52
CA SER A 62 -10.86 -2.21 4.75
C SER A 62 -11.05 -1.02 5.70
N ARG A 63 -10.20 0.01 5.65
CA ARG A 63 -10.37 1.25 6.44
C ARG A 63 -11.66 2.03 6.13
N ASN A 64 -12.26 1.81 4.97
CA ASN A 64 -13.48 2.48 4.53
C ASN A 64 -14.76 1.75 4.94
N GLU A 65 -14.62 0.64 5.63
CA GLU A 65 -15.70 -0.17 6.16
C GLU A 65 -16.21 0.37 7.49
N VAL A 66 -17.24 -0.23 8.03
CA VAL A 66 -17.82 0.12 9.34
C VAL A 66 -18.00 -1.12 10.20
N PRO A 67 -17.99 -1.01 11.53
CA PRO A 67 -18.25 -2.15 12.42
C PRO A 67 -19.52 -2.90 12.04
N GLY A 68 -19.43 -4.23 12.03
CA GLY A 68 -20.53 -5.11 11.62
C GLY A 68 -20.63 -5.35 10.11
N LYS A 69 -19.70 -4.77 9.31
CA LYS A 69 -19.64 -4.89 7.85
C LYS A 69 -18.21 -4.94 7.35
N THR A 70 -17.33 -5.57 8.11
CA THR A 70 -15.94 -5.75 7.73
C THR A 70 -15.80 -6.83 6.66
N GLY A 71 -14.80 -6.69 5.77
CA GLY A 71 -14.57 -7.59 4.64
C GLY A 71 -15.28 -7.20 3.35
N LEU A 72 -16.05 -6.10 3.31
CA LEU A 72 -16.74 -5.63 2.09
C LEU A 72 -15.76 -5.35 0.95
N ALA A 73 -14.63 -4.71 1.23
CA ALA A 73 -13.64 -4.35 0.22
C ALA A 73 -13.01 -5.60 -0.41
N HIS A 74 -12.57 -6.54 0.41
CA HIS A 74 -11.97 -7.79 -0.03
C HIS A 74 -13.00 -8.70 -0.73
N PHE A 75 -14.20 -8.83 -0.18
CA PHE A 75 -15.25 -9.62 -0.83
C PHE A 75 -15.61 -9.05 -2.21
N LEU A 76 -15.65 -7.72 -2.32
CA LEU A 76 -15.92 -7.08 -3.61
C LEU A 76 -14.76 -7.27 -4.59
N GLU A 77 -13.50 -7.32 -4.12
CA GLU A 77 -12.35 -7.68 -4.97
C GLU A 77 -12.62 -9.01 -5.69
N HIS A 78 -13.03 -10.07 -4.98
CA HIS A 78 -13.39 -11.36 -5.55
C HIS A 78 -14.53 -11.26 -6.55
N LEU A 79 -15.58 -10.50 -6.20
CA LEU A 79 -16.77 -10.36 -7.02
C LEU A 79 -16.51 -9.60 -8.33
N MET A 80 -15.46 -8.77 -8.40
CA MET A 80 -15.06 -8.07 -9.63
C MET A 80 -14.67 -9.01 -10.78
N PHE A 81 -14.44 -10.29 -10.51
CA PHE A 81 -14.18 -11.33 -11.51
C PHE A 81 -15.41 -12.18 -11.85
N LYS A 82 -16.59 -11.91 -11.25
CA LYS A 82 -17.79 -12.74 -11.41
C LYS A 82 -18.71 -12.31 -12.53
N GLY A 83 -18.37 -11.26 -13.27
CA GLY A 83 -18.97 -10.92 -14.54
C GLY A 83 -19.77 -9.63 -14.59
N THR A 84 -19.97 -9.23 -15.82
CA THR A 84 -20.76 -8.08 -16.27
C THR A 84 -21.82 -8.59 -17.29
N PRO A 85 -22.75 -7.74 -17.76
CA PRO A 85 -23.68 -8.12 -18.82
C PRO A 85 -23.01 -8.51 -20.14
N THR A 86 -21.82 -7.98 -20.41
CA THR A 86 -21.07 -8.24 -21.66
C THR A 86 -20.06 -9.37 -21.52
N HIS A 87 -19.54 -9.61 -20.32
CA HIS A 87 -18.56 -10.64 -20.02
C HIS A 87 -19.00 -11.42 -18.78
N GLY A 88 -19.54 -12.62 -18.99
CA GLY A 88 -20.04 -13.47 -17.90
C GLY A 88 -18.93 -13.95 -16.96
N LYS A 89 -19.34 -14.69 -15.92
CA LYS A 89 -18.46 -15.27 -14.89
C LYS A 89 -17.20 -15.90 -15.48
N GLY A 90 -16.03 -15.48 -14.97
CA GLY A 90 -14.72 -16.00 -15.35
C GLY A 90 -14.30 -15.68 -16.79
N GLN A 91 -15.09 -14.93 -17.55
CA GLN A 91 -14.71 -14.56 -18.92
C GLN A 91 -13.60 -13.52 -18.94
N PHE A 92 -13.53 -12.62 -17.97
CA PHE A 92 -12.45 -11.64 -17.85
C PHE A 92 -11.07 -12.34 -17.86
N ALA A 93 -10.82 -13.19 -16.87
CA ALA A 93 -9.55 -13.92 -16.75
C ALA A 93 -9.29 -14.80 -17.97
N ARG A 94 -10.31 -15.53 -18.46
CA ARG A 94 -10.19 -16.39 -19.65
C ARG A 94 -9.78 -15.60 -20.89
N VAL A 95 -10.36 -14.40 -21.12
CA VAL A 95 -10.01 -13.57 -22.27
C VAL A 95 -8.57 -13.06 -22.13
N VAL A 96 -8.14 -12.65 -20.93
CA VAL A 96 -6.77 -12.25 -20.67
C VAL A 96 -5.80 -13.40 -20.91
N GLU A 97 -6.04 -14.58 -20.35
CA GLU A 97 -5.21 -15.79 -20.51
C GLU A 97 -5.11 -16.24 -21.97
N GLN A 98 -6.23 -16.28 -22.72
CA GLN A 98 -6.25 -16.64 -24.13
C GLN A 98 -5.43 -15.68 -25.01
N ASN A 99 -5.20 -14.46 -24.55
CA ASN A 99 -4.33 -13.49 -25.21
C ASN A 99 -2.91 -13.43 -24.60
N GLY A 100 -2.52 -14.45 -23.81
CA GLY A 100 -1.19 -14.58 -23.23
C GLY A 100 -0.91 -13.61 -22.07
N GLY A 101 -1.94 -13.01 -21.48
CA GLY A 101 -1.84 -12.11 -20.35
C GLY A 101 -1.96 -12.81 -19.01
N GLN A 102 -1.70 -12.05 -17.97
CA GLN A 102 -1.90 -12.41 -16.56
C GLN A 102 -2.64 -11.29 -15.85
N ASP A 103 -3.62 -11.64 -15.04
CA ASP A 103 -4.37 -10.71 -14.21
C ASP A 103 -4.39 -11.16 -12.76
N ASN A 104 -4.50 -10.19 -11.85
CA ASN A 104 -4.74 -10.43 -10.44
C ASN A 104 -5.26 -9.15 -9.77
N ALA A 105 -5.58 -9.25 -8.47
CA ALA A 105 -6.00 -8.14 -7.65
C ALA A 105 -5.40 -8.24 -6.23
N SER A 106 -5.51 -7.17 -5.48
CA SER A 106 -5.20 -7.17 -4.05
C SER A 106 -5.94 -6.05 -3.34
N THR A 107 -6.40 -6.35 -2.12
CA THR A 107 -6.98 -5.40 -1.20
C THR A 107 -6.05 -5.23 0.01
N SER A 108 -5.88 -3.98 0.43
CA SER A 108 -5.20 -3.62 1.66
C SER A 108 -6.15 -2.82 2.58
N HIS A 109 -5.63 -2.27 3.65
CA HIS A 109 -6.41 -1.32 4.45
C HIS A 109 -6.80 -0.07 3.64
N ASP A 110 -5.94 0.42 2.76
CA ASP A 110 -6.06 1.72 2.11
C ASP A 110 -6.60 1.67 0.68
N VAL A 111 -6.28 0.62 -0.05
CA VAL A 111 -6.54 0.55 -1.50
C VAL A 111 -6.92 -0.86 -1.94
N THR A 112 -7.70 -0.91 -3.02
CA THR A 112 -7.93 -2.13 -3.81
C THR A 112 -7.40 -1.90 -5.22
N SER A 113 -6.57 -2.80 -5.71
CA SER A 113 -5.91 -2.68 -7.01
C SER A 113 -6.14 -3.91 -7.87
N TYR A 114 -6.24 -3.69 -9.17
CA TYR A 114 -6.36 -4.71 -10.20
C TYR A 114 -5.30 -4.47 -11.25
N TYR A 115 -4.72 -5.53 -11.79
CA TYR A 115 -3.75 -5.39 -12.86
C TYR A 115 -3.90 -6.44 -13.94
N VAL A 116 -3.51 -6.09 -15.15
CA VAL A 116 -3.32 -6.99 -16.28
C VAL A 116 -1.95 -6.71 -16.89
N ASN A 117 -1.13 -7.75 -17.02
CA ASN A 117 0.12 -7.73 -17.77
C ASN A 117 -0.10 -8.49 -19.08
N ILE A 118 0.16 -7.86 -20.24
CA ILE A 118 -0.18 -8.43 -21.54
C ILE A 118 0.70 -7.88 -22.66
N ALA A 119 0.65 -8.48 -23.84
CA ALA A 119 1.27 -7.94 -25.05
C ALA A 119 0.67 -6.56 -25.40
N ALA A 120 1.51 -5.63 -25.83
CA ALA A 120 1.12 -4.23 -26.04
C ALA A 120 -0.01 -4.04 -27.09
N ASP A 121 -0.06 -4.90 -28.10
CA ASP A 121 -1.13 -4.89 -29.13
C ASP A 121 -2.52 -5.31 -28.61
N ARG A 122 -2.62 -5.79 -27.36
CA ARG A 122 -3.85 -6.18 -26.68
C ARG A 122 -4.38 -5.15 -25.69
N VAL A 123 -3.70 -4.02 -25.51
CA VAL A 123 -4.06 -3.02 -24.51
C VAL A 123 -5.49 -2.47 -24.67
N ASP A 124 -5.96 -2.25 -25.90
CA ASP A 124 -7.31 -1.74 -26.18
C ASP A 124 -8.40 -2.68 -25.63
N MET A 125 -8.18 -4.00 -25.73
CA MET A 125 -9.06 -5.02 -25.17
C MET A 125 -9.13 -4.92 -23.64
N VAL A 126 -7.96 -4.77 -22.98
CA VAL A 126 -7.89 -4.65 -21.52
C VAL A 126 -8.59 -3.39 -21.04
N LEU A 127 -8.40 -2.24 -21.71
CA LEU A 127 -9.10 -1.00 -21.37
C LEU A 127 -10.62 -1.17 -21.45
N GLY A 128 -11.13 -1.90 -22.45
CA GLY A 128 -12.56 -2.21 -22.56
C GLY A 128 -13.07 -3.06 -21.41
N LEU A 129 -12.34 -4.12 -21.03
CA LEU A 129 -12.66 -5.00 -19.91
C LEU A 129 -12.66 -4.26 -18.57
N GLU A 130 -11.63 -3.41 -18.32
CA GLU A 130 -11.51 -2.62 -17.08
C GLU A 130 -12.65 -1.59 -16.96
N ALA A 131 -12.96 -0.88 -18.03
CA ALA A 131 -14.06 0.09 -18.05
C ALA A 131 -15.42 -0.58 -17.81
N ASP A 132 -15.63 -1.76 -18.38
CA ASP A 132 -16.87 -2.54 -18.22
C ASP A 132 -17.04 -2.97 -16.76
N ARG A 133 -16.05 -3.60 -16.14
CA ARG A 133 -16.15 -4.04 -14.73
C ARG A 133 -16.20 -2.88 -13.73
N MET A 134 -15.61 -1.73 -14.07
CA MET A 134 -15.71 -0.54 -13.22
C MET A 134 -17.15 -0.06 -13.02
N ARG A 135 -18.05 -0.31 -14.00
CA ARG A 135 -19.43 0.23 -13.94
C ARG A 135 -20.53 -0.80 -14.01
N HIS A 136 -20.30 -1.94 -14.60
CA HIS A 136 -21.37 -2.88 -14.95
C HIS A 136 -21.29 -4.21 -14.18
N LEU A 137 -20.66 -4.25 -13.02
CA LEU A 137 -20.60 -5.44 -12.19
C LEU A 137 -22.02 -5.93 -11.84
N LEU A 138 -22.30 -7.21 -12.13
CA LEU A 138 -23.65 -7.79 -11.96
C LEU A 138 -24.03 -7.95 -10.50
N LEU A 139 -23.14 -8.41 -9.63
CA LEU A 139 -23.40 -8.79 -8.24
C LEU A 139 -24.59 -9.78 -8.15
N ASP A 140 -24.52 -10.86 -8.94
CA ASP A 140 -25.53 -11.91 -8.96
C ASP A 140 -25.62 -12.57 -7.56
N PRO A 141 -26.82 -12.68 -6.94
CA PRO A 141 -26.97 -13.28 -5.62
C PRO A 141 -26.43 -14.71 -5.49
N LYS A 142 -26.47 -15.52 -6.56
CA LYS A 142 -25.91 -16.87 -6.54
C LYS A 142 -24.39 -16.86 -6.54
N GLU A 143 -23.77 -15.93 -7.29
CA GLU A 143 -22.33 -15.75 -7.30
C GLU A 143 -21.84 -15.18 -5.97
N ILE A 144 -22.57 -14.25 -5.38
CA ILE A 144 -22.26 -13.70 -4.04
C ILE A 144 -22.26 -14.83 -3.01
N GLU A 145 -23.27 -15.69 -3.00
CA GLU A 145 -23.34 -16.77 -2.01
C GLU A 145 -22.23 -17.81 -2.23
N SER A 146 -21.94 -18.16 -3.49
CA SER A 146 -20.83 -19.06 -3.83
C SER A 146 -19.48 -18.48 -3.38
N GLU A 147 -19.25 -17.19 -3.64
CA GLU A 147 -17.98 -16.53 -3.31
C GLU A 147 -17.83 -16.25 -1.82
N ARG A 148 -18.95 -16.04 -1.09
CA ARG A 148 -18.96 -15.96 0.37
C ARG A 148 -18.27 -17.18 0.99
N GLN A 149 -18.60 -18.39 0.52
CA GLN A 149 -17.98 -19.61 1.03
C GLN A 149 -16.48 -19.65 0.72
N VAL A 150 -16.06 -19.14 -0.44
CA VAL A 150 -14.63 -19.03 -0.79
C VAL A 150 -13.90 -18.07 0.16
N VAL A 151 -14.45 -16.89 0.37
CA VAL A 151 -13.83 -15.88 1.29
C VAL A 151 -13.80 -16.39 2.74
N MET A 152 -14.87 -17.07 3.18
CA MET A 152 -14.89 -17.69 4.52
C MET A 152 -13.85 -18.80 4.66
N GLU A 153 -13.64 -19.61 3.61
CA GLU A 153 -12.61 -20.66 3.61
C GLU A 153 -11.20 -20.07 3.56
N GLU A 154 -11.00 -19.01 2.78
CA GLU A 154 -9.74 -18.28 2.77
C GLU A 154 -9.41 -17.71 4.16
N ARG A 155 -10.42 -17.13 4.85
CA ARG A 155 -10.24 -16.66 6.21
C ARG A 155 -9.86 -17.80 7.18
N ARG A 156 -10.52 -18.96 7.09
CA ARG A 156 -10.14 -20.10 7.91
C ARG A 156 -8.68 -20.47 7.69
N THR A 157 -8.29 -20.64 6.44
CA THR A 157 -6.93 -21.06 6.08
C THR A 157 -5.86 -20.04 6.48
N ARG A 158 -6.12 -18.74 6.27
CA ARG A 158 -5.11 -17.68 6.47
C ARG A 158 -5.07 -17.12 7.89
N THR A 159 -6.16 -17.29 8.64
CA THR A 159 -6.27 -16.69 9.98
C THR A 159 -6.60 -17.72 11.03
N GLU A 160 -7.72 -18.44 10.89
CA GLU A 160 -8.17 -19.33 11.97
C GLU A 160 -7.31 -20.58 12.12
N ASP A 161 -6.79 -21.15 11.03
CA ASP A 161 -5.93 -22.34 11.01
C ASP A 161 -4.43 -21.99 11.00
N ASP A 162 -4.07 -20.72 10.79
CA ASP A 162 -2.70 -20.24 10.85
C ASP A 162 -2.41 -19.53 12.17
N PRO A 163 -1.54 -20.05 13.05
CA PRO A 163 -1.22 -19.42 14.32
C PRO A 163 -0.62 -18.03 14.20
N ASP A 164 0.16 -17.74 13.14
CA ASP A 164 0.77 -16.44 12.90
C ASP A 164 -0.28 -15.44 12.42
N GLY A 165 -1.13 -15.83 11.47
CA GLY A 165 -2.26 -15.02 10.99
C GLY A 165 -3.23 -14.67 12.12
N TYR A 166 -3.55 -15.63 13.00
CA TYR A 166 -4.42 -15.40 14.15
C TYR A 166 -3.79 -14.42 15.16
N LEU A 167 -2.50 -14.60 15.49
CA LEU A 167 -1.79 -13.69 16.39
C LEU A 167 -1.66 -12.28 15.80
N SER A 168 -1.41 -12.17 14.50
CA SER A 168 -1.34 -10.88 13.80
C SER A 168 -2.67 -10.11 13.86
N GLU A 169 -3.80 -10.81 13.71
CA GLU A 169 -5.14 -10.23 13.83
C GLU A 169 -5.38 -9.70 15.26
N GLU A 170 -5.11 -10.52 16.28
CA GLU A 170 -5.27 -10.14 17.69
C GLU A 170 -4.33 -8.98 18.08
N PHE A 171 -3.11 -8.97 17.53
CA PHE A 171 -2.15 -7.90 17.72
C PHE A 171 -2.67 -6.57 17.17
N LEU A 172 -3.19 -6.56 15.93
CA LEU A 172 -3.76 -5.34 15.33
C LEU A 172 -5.01 -4.88 16.08
N ALA A 173 -5.90 -5.80 16.46
CA ALA A 173 -7.09 -5.50 17.24
C ALA A 173 -6.76 -4.91 18.63
N ALA A 174 -5.67 -5.35 19.25
CA ALA A 174 -5.18 -4.78 20.50
C ALA A 174 -4.49 -3.41 20.29
N ALA A 175 -3.79 -3.23 19.17
CA ALA A 175 -3.06 -2.01 18.87
C ALA A 175 -3.99 -0.82 18.62
N TYR A 176 -5.11 -1.03 17.93
CA TYR A 176 -6.03 0.04 17.55
C TYR A 176 -7.32 -0.02 18.36
N LYS A 177 -7.70 1.10 18.95
CA LYS A 177 -8.93 1.25 19.71
C LYS A 177 -10.10 1.79 18.89
N ALA A 178 -9.81 2.67 17.96
CA ALA A 178 -10.82 3.39 17.18
C ALA A 178 -10.54 3.36 15.68
N HIS A 179 -9.28 3.26 15.28
CA HIS A 179 -8.92 3.32 13.87
C HIS A 179 -9.18 1.98 13.17
N PRO A 180 -9.74 1.99 11.94
CA PRO A 180 -10.04 0.77 11.17
C PRO A 180 -8.84 -0.11 10.79
N TYR A 181 -7.62 0.34 10.99
CA TYR A 181 -6.44 -0.52 10.84
C TYR A 181 -6.38 -1.66 11.85
N GLY A 182 -7.20 -1.62 12.90
CA GLY A 182 -7.39 -2.72 13.83
C GLY A 182 -8.29 -3.85 13.32
N TRP A 183 -8.88 -3.72 12.12
CA TRP A 183 -9.74 -4.75 11.55
C TRP A 183 -8.99 -5.56 10.50
N PRO A 184 -9.26 -6.88 10.39
CA PRO A 184 -8.65 -7.68 9.34
C PRO A 184 -9.16 -7.24 7.95
N VAL A 185 -8.27 -7.18 6.97
CA VAL A 185 -8.64 -6.82 5.60
C VAL A 185 -9.67 -7.78 5.02
N ILE A 186 -9.56 -9.07 5.35
CA ILE A 186 -10.50 -10.10 4.93
C ILE A 186 -11.87 -9.96 5.61
N GLY A 187 -11.95 -9.24 6.75
CA GLY A 187 -13.15 -9.06 7.55
C GLY A 187 -13.31 -10.14 8.64
N TRP A 188 -14.15 -9.84 9.65
CA TRP A 188 -14.53 -10.81 10.67
C TRP A 188 -15.46 -11.89 10.09
N MET A 189 -15.34 -13.15 10.53
CA MET A 189 -16.14 -14.27 10.02
C MET A 189 -17.63 -13.99 10.08
N GLU A 190 -18.09 -13.44 11.21
CA GLU A 190 -19.51 -13.14 11.45
C GLU A 190 -20.04 -12.02 10.56
N ASP A 191 -19.17 -11.06 10.19
CA ASP A 191 -19.52 -9.99 9.26
C ASP A 191 -19.64 -10.54 7.85
N ILE A 192 -18.62 -11.27 7.37
CA ILE A 192 -18.61 -11.91 6.05
C ILE A 192 -19.86 -12.77 5.84
N ALA A 193 -20.23 -13.55 6.85
CA ALA A 193 -21.40 -14.42 6.81
C ALA A 193 -22.73 -13.65 6.64
N ARG A 194 -22.78 -12.37 7.03
CA ARG A 194 -24.00 -11.54 7.03
C ARG A 194 -24.04 -10.44 5.98
N ILE A 195 -22.92 -10.17 5.28
CA ILE A 195 -22.89 -9.16 4.20
C ILE A 195 -23.99 -9.46 3.17
N THR A 196 -24.81 -8.46 2.89
CA THR A 196 -25.94 -8.57 1.96
C THR A 196 -25.58 -8.09 0.55
N PRO A 197 -26.29 -8.55 -0.49
CA PRO A 197 -26.12 -8.02 -1.85
C PRO A 197 -26.35 -6.51 -1.95
N ALA A 198 -27.25 -5.95 -1.13
CA ALA A 198 -27.52 -4.52 -1.11
C ALA A 198 -26.32 -3.71 -0.55
N GLU A 199 -25.63 -4.24 0.46
CA GLU A 199 -24.45 -3.62 1.05
C GLU A 199 -23.27 -3.65 0.06
N LEU A 200 -23.05 -4.79 -0.62
CA LEU A 200 -22.05 -4.91 -1.69
C LEU A 200 -22.34 -3.92 -2.84
N ARG A 201 -23.61 -3.81 -3.27
CA ARG A 201 -24.02 -2.85 -4.30
C ARG A 201 -23.75 -1.41 -3.85
N ALA A 202 -24.14 -1.05 -2.64
CA ALA A 202 -23.94 0.29 -2.09
C ALA A 202 -22.44 0.63 -1.96
N PHE A 203 -21.61 -0.34 -1.57
CA PHE A 203 -20.17 -0.17 -1.45
C PHE A 203 -19.51 -0.01 -2.83
N TYR A 204 -19.88 -0.86 -3.80
CA TYR A 204 -19.43 -0.75 -5.18
C TYR A 204 -19.81 0.60 -5.79
N ASP A 205 -21.08 1.00 -5.73
CA ASP A 205 -21.55 2.25 -6.34
C ASP A 205 -20.89 3.48 -5.72
N ARG A 206 -20.49 3.41 -4.45
CA ARG A 206 -19.82 4.51 -3.72
C ARG A 206 -18.35 4.63 -4.09
N TYR A 207 -17.62 3.53 -4.14
CA TYR A 207 -16.15 3.56 -4.20
C TYR A 207 -15.58 3.20 -5.57
N TYR A 208 -16.26 2.36 -6.38
CA TYR A 208 -15.78 1.89 -7.67
C TYR A 208 -16.27 2.82 -8.78
N GLN A 209 -15.64 3.99 -8.85
CA GLN A 209 -16.01 5.05 -9.77
C GLN A 209 -14.77 5.79 -10.27
N PRO A 210 -14.83 6.42 -11.47
CA PRO A 210 -13.69 7.10 -12.07
C PRO A 210 -13.02 8.13 -11.14
N GLY A 211 -13.81 8.97 -10.45
CA GLY A 211 -13.30 10.01 -9.56
C GLY A 211 -12.60 9.51 -8.30
N ASN A 212 -12.70 8.21 -8.00
CA ASN A 212 -12.04 7.54 -6.89
C ASN A 212 -10.97 6.54 -7.35
N ALA A 213 -10.58 6.60 -8.63
CA ALA A 213 -9.66 5.66 -9.25
C ALA A 213 -8.48 6.33 -9.92
N ILE A 214 -7.37 5.62 -9.98
CA ILE A 214 -6.20 5.94 -10.78
C ILE A 214 -5.96 4.78 -11.74
N LEU A 215 -5.85 5.10 -13.03
CA LEU A 215 -5.44 4.16 -14.07
C LEU A 215 -3.99 4.40 -14.43
N VAL A 216 -3.14 3.40 -14.22
CA VAL A 216 -1.72 3.48 -14.53
C VAL A 216 -1.39 2.51 -15.66
N ILE A 217 -0.75 3.02 -16.71
CA ILE A 217 -0.37 2.24 -17.89
C ILE A 217 1.13 2.42 -18.09
N VAL A 218 1.89 1.32 -18.05
CA VAL A 218 3.33 1.33 -18.27
C VAL A 218 3.71 0.26 -19.26
N GLY A 219 4.49 0.60 -20.28
CA GLY A 219 4.96 -0.35 -21.28
C GLY A 219 5.06 0.22 -22.69
N ASP A 220 5.03 -0.65 -23.68
CA ASP A 220 5.22 -0.31 -25.10
C ASP A 220 3.94 0.32 -25.68
N VAL A 221 3.70 1.57 -25.33
CA VAL A 221 2.54 2.38 -25.76
C VAL A 221 2.98 3.78 -26.13
N ASP A 222 2.28 4.41 -27.07
CA ASP A 222 2.33 5.84 -27.30
C ASP A 222 1.34 6.55 -26.38
N ALA A 223 1.83 7.45 -25.54
CA ALA A 223 1.02 8.09 -24.48
C ALA A 223 -0.15 8.90 -25.04
N ARG A 224 0.00 9.59 -26.17
CA ARG A 224 -1.09 10.38 -26.76
C ARG A 224 -2.19 9.48 -27.30
N ARG A 225 -1.80 8.41 -27.99
CA ARG A 225 -2.72 7.42 -28.53
C ARG A 225 -3.48 6.71 -27.41
N ILE A 226 -2.76 6.23 -26.38
CA ILE A 226 -3.39 5.47 -25.31
C ILE A 226 -4.33 6.32 -24.46
N VAL A 227 -4.01 7.59 -24.20
CA VAL A 227 -4.94 8.54 -23.55
C VAL A 227 -6.21 8.72 -24.36
N GLY A 228 -6.12 8.76 -25.70
CA GLY A 228 -7.30 8.74 -26.58
C GLY A 228 -8.17 7.51 -26.37
N ARG A 229 -7.58 6.30 -26.33
CA ARG A 229 -8.28 5.04 -26.07
C ARG A 229 -8.91 4.98 -24.67
N VAL A 230 -8.20 5.48 -23.66
CA VAL A 230 -8.76 5.59 -22.30
C VAL A 230 -9.99 6.49 -22.29
N ARG A 231 -9.96 7.64 -22.99
CA ARG A 231 -11.15 8.52 -23.11
C ARG A 231 -12.32 7.83 -23.81
N GLU A 232 -12.07 7.03 -24.83
CA GLU A 232 -13.11 6.25 -25.54
C GLU A 232 -13.74 5.19 -24.61
N ALA A 233 -12.93 4.48 -23.83
CA ALA A 233 -13.38 3.40 -22.94
C ALA A 233 -14.05 3.93 -21.66
N PHE A 234 -13.39 4.81 -20.95
CA PHE A 234 -13.80 5.26 -19.60
C PHE A 234 -14.60 6.57 -19.60
N GLY A 235 -14.44 7.41 -20.61
CA GLY A 235 -15.05 8.75 -20.62
C GLY A 235 -16.58 8.76 -20.64
N ARG A 236 -17.20 7.64 -21.02
CA ARG A 236 -18.68 7.46 -21.00
C ARG A 236 -19.22 7.13 -19.62
N ILE A 237 -18.36 6.70 -18.68
CA ILE A 237 -18.76 6.42 -17.32
C ILE A 237 -19.04 7.78 -16.63
N PRO A 238 -20.24 7.98 -16.08
CA PRO A 238 -20.60 9.26 -15.50
C PRO A 238 -19.76 9.58 -14.27
N ARG A 239 -19.51 10.87 -14.04
CA ARG A 239 -18.93 11.35 -12.80
C ARG A 239 -19.91 11.10 -11.65
N ALA A 240 -19.43 10.57 -10.53
CA ALA A 240 -20.19 10.42 -9.31
C ALA A 240 -19.63 11.32 -8.19
N PRO A 241 -20.41 11.59 -7.12
CA PRO A 241 -19.91 12.29 -5.95
C PRO A 241 -18.70 11.60 -5.34
N ALA A 242 -17.73 12.38 -4.85
CA ALA A 242 -16.58 11.82 -4.14
C ALA A 242 -17.05 11.02 -2.90
N PRO A 243 -16.43 9.87 -2.60
CA PRO A 243 -16.68 9.16 -1.36
C PRO A 243 -16.42 10.07 -0.15
N PRO A 244 -17.16 9.88 0.96
CA PRO A 244 -16.90 10.64 2.17
C PRO A 244 -15.48 10.33 2.69
N PRO A 245 -14.77 11.34 3.23
CA PRO A 245 -13.47 11.10 3.84
C PRO A 245 -13.63 10.21 5.08
N MET A 246 -12.63 9.36 5.33
CA MET A 246 -12.51 8.62 6.57
C MET A 246 -12.21 9.61 7.72
N GLN A 247 -12.90 9.46 8.84
CA GLN A 247 -12.84 10.41 9.97
C GLN A 247 -12.30 9.80 11.26
N ALA A 248 -12.11 8.48 11.30
CA ALA A 248 -11.62 7.83 12.51
C ALA A 248 -10.18 8.24 12.81
N VAL A 249 -9.93 8.61 14.06
CA VAL A 249 -8.60 8.97 14.55
C VAL A 249 -8.28 8.06 15.73
N GLU A 250 -7.13 7.42 15.71
CA GLU A 250 -6.67 6.62 16.84
C GLU A 250 -6.31 7.55 18.02
N PRO A 251 -6.89 7.38 19.22
CA PRO A 251 -6.51 8.15 20.38
C PRO A 251 -5.10 7.76 20.85
N PRO A 252 -4.35 8.70 21.48
CA PRO A 252 -3.04 8.40 22.03
C PRO A 252 -3.09 7.20 22.98
N GLN A 253 -2.09 6.34 22.88
CA GLN A 253 -1.96 5.17 23.77
C GLN A 253 -1.16 5.55 25.02
N PRO A 254 -1.76 5.62 26.21
CA PRO A 254 -1.09 6.08 27.42
C PRO A 254 -0.16 5.05 28.08
N GLY A 255 -0.22 3.79 27.64
CA GLY A 255 0.56 2.70 28.21
C GLY A 255 0.56 1.46 27.32
N GLU A 256 1.35 0.49 27.70
CA GLU A 256 1.44 -0.79 27.00
C GLU A 256 0.08 -1.51 26.99
N ARG A 257 -0.22 -2.18 25.86
CA ARG A 257 -1.30 -3.16 25.72
C ARG A 257 -0.66 -4.50 25.43
N ARG A 258 -1.08 -5.52 26.12
CA ARG A 258 -0.56 -6.89 25.96
C ARG A 258 -1.69 -7.85 25.72
N VAL A 259 -1.54 -8.70 24.72
CA VAL A 259 -2.44 -9.81 24.45
C VAL A 259 -1.65 -11.12 24.47
N LEU A 260 -2.21 -12.16 25.04
CA LEU A 260 -1.65 -13.50 25.05
C LEU A 260 -2.66 -14.43 24.39
N VAL A 261 -2.22 -15.05 23.30
CA VAL A 261 -3.04 -15.96 22.51
C VAL A 261 -2.57 -17.40 22.75
N HIS A 262 -3.51 -18.30 22.99
CA HIS A 262 -3.26 -19.74 23.10
C HIS A 262 -3.92 -20.47 21.94
N LYS A 263 -3.11 -21.07 21.06
CA LYS A 263 -3.60 -21.95 19.99
C LYS A 263 -3.02 -23.34 20.17
N ALA A 264 -3.90 -24.35 20.20
CA ALA A 264 -3.52 -25.73 20.48
C ALA A 264 -2.65 -26.36 19.36
N ASP A 265 -2.77 -25.86 18.14
CA ASP A 265 -2.05 -26.29 16.95
C ASP A 265 -0.75 -25.52 16.69
N ALA A 266 -0.47 -24.47 17.46
CA ALA A 266 0.77 -23.71 17.36
C ALA A 266 1.99 -24.57 17.74
N ARG A 267 2.93 -24.73 16.81
CA ARG A 267 4.14 -25.55 17.01
C ARG A 267 5.27 -24.79 17.70
N SER A 268 5.27 -23.49 17.60
CA SER A 268 6.28 -22.59 18.17
C SER A 268 5.60 -21.30 18.62
N PRO A 269 6.03 -20.73 19.75
CA PRO A 269 5.56 -19.40 20.14
C PRO A 269 6.06 -18.34 19.16
N ILE A 270 5.29 -17.27 19.03
CA ILE A 270 5.62 -16.10 18.21
C ILE A 270 5.43 -14.87 19.07
N VAL A 271 6.30 -13.88 18.92
CA VAL A 271 6.22 -12.58 19.60
C VAL A 271 5.99 -11.50 18.57
N TYR A 272 5.02 -10.61 18.85
CA TYR A 272 4.82 -9.35 18.12
C TYR A 272 5.00 -8.16 19.04
N ILE A 273 5.69 -7.13 18.57
CA ILE A 273 5.88 -5.85 19.27
C ILE A 273 5.58 -4.72 18.29
N GLY A 274 4.77 -3.73 18.66
CA GLY A 274 4.43 -2.63 17.79
C GLY A 274 4.42 -1.28 18.49
N PHE A 275 4.78 -0.25 17.73
CA PHE A 275 4.77 1.14 18.16
C PHE A 275 3.98 1.97 17.17
N HIS A 276 3.07 2.80 17.66
CA HIS A 276 2.40 3.78 16.81
C HIS A 276 3.40 4.82 16.30
N VAL A 277 3.47 4.98 15.00
CA VAL A 277 4.39 5.89 14.32
C VAL A 277 3.69 6.69 13.24
N PRO A 278 4.21 7.88 12.88
CA PRO A 278 3.68 8.65 11.76
C PRO A 278 3.98 7.97 10.41
N ASN A 279 3.22 8.36 9.39
CA ASN A 279 3.39 7.96 8.01
C ASN A 279 4.15 9.01 7.19
N TYR A 280 4.17 8.88 5.85
CA TYR A 280 4.87 9.77 4.90
C TYR A 280 4.56 11.26 5.07
N GLN A 281 3.49 11.65 5.75
CA GLN A 281 3.14 13.05 5.99
C GLN A 281 4.03 13.72 7.05
N SER A 282 4.75 12.93 7.85
CA SER A 282 5.68 13.44 8.85
C SER A 282 7.09 13.61 8.27
N ALA A 283 7.78 14.62 8.74
CA ALA A 283 9.21 14.80 8.47
C ALA A 283 10.09 13.67 9.04
N ASP A 284 9.59 12.92 10.02
CA ASP A 284 10.31 11.79 10.63
C ASP A 284 10.22 10.51 9.81
N ALA A 285 9.26 10.41 8.88
CA ALA A 285 9.00 9.18 8.13
C ALA A 285 10.22 8.64 7.34
N PRO A 286 11.03 9.46 6.66
CA PRO A 286 12.26 8.97 6.02
C PRO A 286 13.27 8.39 7.02
N ALA A 287 13.36 8.97 8.21
CA ALA A 287 14.25 8.46 9.25
C ALA A 287 13.74 7.12 9.81
N LEU A 288 12.42 6.96 9.94
CA LEU A 288 11.80 5.68 10.34
C LEU A 288 12.01 4.59 9.28
N GLU A 289 12.00 4.93 7.99
CA GLU A 289 12.28 3.96 6.92
C GLU A 289 13.74 3.49 6.97
N VAL A 290 14.69 4.40 7.17
CA VAL A 290 16.11 4.06 7.37
C VAL A 290 16.29 3.22 8.63
N LEU A 291 15.62 3.58 9.72
CA LEU A 291 15.65 2.82 10.98
C LEU A 291 15.08 1.41 10.80
N SER A 292 14.00 1.25 10.03
CA SER A 292 13.44 -0.04 9.68
C SER A 292 14.49 -0.91 9.00
N SER A 293 15.17 -0.38 8.00
CA SER A 293 16.23 -1.12 7.31
C SER A 293 17.39 -1.52 8.25
N ILE A 294 17.83 -0.62 9.13
CA ILE A 294 18.89 -0.92 10.11
C ILE A 294 18.49 -2.04 11.06
N LEU A 295 17.26 -2.03 11.56
CA LEU A 295 16.81 -2.96 12.57
C LEU A 295 16.47 -4.35 12.01
N GLN A 296 15.86 -4.42 10.81
CA GLN A 296 15.17 -5.64 10.39
C GLN A 296 15.43 -6.11 8.95
N ASP A 297 16.07 -5.31 8.08
CA ASP A 297 16.24 -5.72 6.68
C ASP A 297 17.45 -6.65 6.49
N GLY A 298 17.14 -7.90 6.20
CA GLY A 298 18.14 -8.91 5.84
C GLY A 298 19.07 -9.33 6.99
N ARG A 299 20.07 -10.13 6.63
CA ARG A 299 20.95 -10.76 7.61
C ARG A 299 21.95 -9.81 8.28
N ALA A 300 22.17 -8.63 7.72
CA ALA A 300 23.05 -7.61 8.26
C ALA A 300 22.35 -6.67 9.26
N SER A 301 21.02 -6.79 9.40
CA SER A 301 20.23 -5.99 10.32
C SER A 301 20.59 -6.28 11.79
N ARG A 302 20.36 -5.31 12.67
CA ARG A 302 20.73 -5.44 14.09
C ARG A 302 20.00 -6.58 14.77
N LEU A 303 18.67 -6.70 14.59
CA LEU A 303 17.87 -7.76 15.21
C LEU A 303 18.34 -9.14 14.74
N TYR A 304 18.51 -9.35 13.42
CA TYR A 304 18.97 -10.63 12.93
C TYR A 304 20.35 -10.98 13.44
N ARG A 305 21.32 -10.06 13.31
CA ARG A 305 22.69 -10.30 13.74
C ARG A 305 22.77 -10.63 15.24
N ARG A 306 22.08 -9.85 16.07
CA ARG A 306 22.11 -10.02 17.53
C ARG A 306 21.36 -11.24 18.00
N LEU A 307 20.11 -11.40 17.56
CA LEU A 307 19.21 -12.39 18.18
C LEU A 307 19.27 -13.74 17.48
N VAL A 308 19.50 -13.78 16.17
CA VAL A 308 19.58 -15.03 15.42
C VAL A 308 21.03 -15.56 15.40
N TYR A 309 21.99 -14.72 15.01
CA TYR A 309 23.37 -15.16 14.77
C TYR A 309 24.22 -15.20 16.04
N GLU A 310 24.33 -14.07 16.78
CA GLU A 310 25.26 -13.94 17.91
C GLU A 310 24.70 -14.63 19.17
N ARG A 311 23.50 -14.25 19.62
CA ARG A 311 22.90 -14.73 20.88
C ARG A 311 22.12 -16.03 20.75
N ARG A 312 21.78 -16.43 19.54
CA ARG A 312 20.99 -17.65 19.24
C ARG A 312 19.73 -17.74 20.09
N MET A 313 18.95 -16.68 20.11
CA MET A 313 17.70 -16.58 20.86
C MET A 313 16.48 -16.80 19.97
N ALA A 314 16.60 -16.54 18.66
CA ALA A 314 15.53 -16.62 17.70
C ALA A 314 15.86 -17.52 16.51
N LEU A 315 14.85 -18.18 15.95
CA LEU A 315 14.88 -18.82 14.64
C LEU A 315 14.85 -17.78 13.52
N ASN A 316 14.00 -16.81 13.69
CA ASN A 316 13.84 -15.66 12.80
C ASN A 316 13.43 -14.43 13.60
N VAL A 317 13.67 -13.27 13.02
CA VAL A 317 13.15 -11.97 13.43
C VAL A 317 12.87 -11.15 12.18
N GLY A 318 11.86 -10.31 12.22
CA GLY A 318 11.47 -9.43 11.13
C GLY A 318 10.55 -8.33 11.63
N GLY A 319 9.94 -7.64 10.69
CA GLY A 319 8.99 -6.57 10.98
C GLY A 319 8.70 -5.75 9.74
N ASP A 320 7.99 -4.63 9.90
CA ASP A 320 7.69 -3.71 8.82
C ASP A 320 7.39 -2.30 9.33
N TYR A 321 7.65 -1.32 8.49
CA TYR A 321 7.17 0.03 8.59
C TYR A 321 6.55 0.45 7.25
N SER A 322 5.25 0.60 7.23
CA SER A 322 4.51 0.93 6.00
C SER A 322 4.52 2.44 5.74
N TYR A 323 5.62 2.93 5.14
CA TYR A 323 5.86 4.35 4.86
C TYR A 323 4.69 5.06 4.17
N LEU A 324 4.09 4.44 3.12
CA LEU A 324 3.04 5.03 2.29
C LEU A 324 1.60 4.72 2.76
N SER A 325 1.39 4.31 4.00
CA SER A 325 0.02 4.18 4.54
C SER A 325 -0.68 5.54 4.58
N PHE A 326 -2.00 5.55 4.40
CA PHE A 326 -2.76 6.82 4.36
C PHE A 326 -2.88 7.48 5.73
N ASP A 327 -2.89 6.68 6.80
CA ASP A 327 -2.92 7.17 8.18
C ASP A 327 -1.68 6.69 8.96
N PRO A 328 -1.37 7.31 10.11
CA PRO A 328 -0.37 6.81 11.05
C PRO A 328 -0.60 5.33 11.37
N ASN A 329 0.46 4.54 11.37
CA ASN A 329 0.37 3.09 11.50
C ASN A 329 1.32 2.54 12.58
N LEU A 330 1.65 1.27 12.50
CA LEU A 330 2.60 0.62 13.40
C LEU A 330 3.96 0.45 12.71
N PHE A 331 4.99 0.71 13.48
CA PHE A 331 6.30 0.11 13.28
C PHE A 331 6.29 -1.16 14.13
N TRP A 332 6.30 -2.31 13.50
CA TRP A 332 6.16 -3.57 14.22
C TRP A 332 7.32 -4.52 13.95
N PHE A 333 7.53 -5.41 14.89
CA PHE A 333 8.55 -6.43 14.88
C PHE A 333 7.93 -7.76 15.26
N SER A 334 8.44 -8.86 14.69
CA SER A 334 8.05 -10.21 15.08
C SER A 334 9.28 -11.10 15.25
N GLY A 335 9.11 -12.18 15.98
CA GLY A 335 10.16 -13.17 16.13
C GLY A 335 9.66 -14.49 16.68
N THR A 336 10.33 -15.56 16.27
CA THR A 336 10.10 -16.94 16.76
C THR A 336 11.28 -17.35 17.62
N PRO A 337 11.09 -17.67 18.90
CA PRO A 337 12.17 -18.11 19.76
C PRO A 337 12.82 -19.40 19.25
N LEU A 338 14.13 -19.54 19.46
CA LEU A 338 14.82 -20.81 19.22
C LEU A 338 14.32 -21.89 20.23
N PRO A 339 14.23 -23.17 19.87
CA PRO A 339 13.89 -24.23 20.82
C PRO A 339 14.73 -24.14 22.08
N GLY A 340 14.07 -24.11 23.25
CA GLY A 340 14.70 -23.93 24.56
C GLY A 340 14.78 -22.47 25.04
N GLN A 341 14.44 -21.51 24.20
CA GLN A 341 14.22 -20.10 24.58
C GLN A 341 12.73 -19.83 24.82
N THR A 342 12.42 -18.84 25.65
CA THR A 342 11.03 -18.45 25.91
C THR A 342 10.64 -17.19 25.12
N PRO A 343 9.33 -16.96 24.87
CA PRO A 343 8.84 -15.71 24.27
C PRO A 343 9.33 -14.47 25.02
N GLU A 344 9.29 -14.50 26.36
CA GLU A 344 9.70 -13.37 27.21
C GLU A 344 11.20 -13.05 27.05
N THR A 345 12.03 -14.09 26.89
CA THR A 345 13.47 -13.92 26.68
C THR A 345 13.72 -13.27 25.31
N LEU A 346 13.00 -13.69 24.27
CA LEU A 346 13.10 -13.09 22.93
C LEU A 346 12.55 -11.65 22.93
N GLU A 347 11.40 -11.43 23.54
CA GLU A 347 10.80 -10.09 23.68
C GLU A 347 11.80 -9.11 24.34
N GLN A 348 12.40 -9.52 25.47
CA GLN A 348 13.40 -8.70 26.14
C GLN A 348 14.61 -8.42 25.23
N GLY A 349 15.07 -9.43 24.50
CA GLY A 349 16.16 -9.25 23.54
C GLY A 349 15.85 -8.27 22.42
N MET A 350 14.61 -8.30 21.89
CA MET A 350 14.15 -7.35 20.88
C MET A 350 14.07 -5.93 21.47
N MET A 351 13.49 -5.78 22.65
CA MET A 351 13.39 -4.50 23.36
C MET A 351 14.76 -3.91 23.69
N ASP A 352 15.72 -4.74 24.12
CA ASP A 352 17.10 -4.30 24.40
C ASP A 352 17.74 -3.66 23.15
N GLU A 353 17.54 -4.23 21.96
CA GLU A 353 18.10 -3.69 20.72
C GLU A 353 17.40 -2.38 20.29
N ILE A 354 16.08 -2.28 20.51
CA ILE A 354 15.30 -1.06 20.27
C ILE A 354 15.76 0.06 21.22
N GLU A 355 15.92 -0.24 22.51
CA GLU A 355 16.40 0.75 23.49
C GLU A 355 17.85 1.16 23.21
N ARG A 356 18.67 0.25 22.70
CA ARG A 356 20.05 0.57 22.31
C ARG A 356 20.09 1.58 21.18
N VAL A 357 19.22 1.47 20.16
CA VAL A 357 19.14 2.47 19.09
C VAL A 357 18.70 3.84 19.61
N LYS A 358 17.87 3.88 20.64
CA LYS A 358 17.42 5.14 21.28
C LYS A 358 18.51 5.81 22.11
N SER A 359 19.40 5.02 22.72
CA SER A 359 20.40 5.49 23.69
C SER A 359 21.81 5.64 23.09
N GLU A 360 22.15 4.91 22.05
CA GLU A 360 23.47 4.92 21.41
C GLU A 360 23.37 5.51 19.99
N PRO A 361 24.32 6.36 19.57
CA PRO A 361 24.38 6.81 18.19
C PRO A 361 24.51 5.64 17.21
N VAL A 362 23.74 5.69 16.14
CA VAL A 362 23.89 4.72 15.04
C VAL A 362 25.15 5.09 14.25
N PRO A 363 26.10 4.15 14.04
CA PRO A 363 27.29 4.40 13.22
C PRO A 363 26.92 4.86 11.80
N GLU A 364 27.63 5.82 11.26
CA GLU A 364 27.39 6.36 9.92
C GLU A 364 27.42 5.27 8.84
N GLU A 365 28.31 4.29 8.99
CA GLU A 365 28.40 3.13 8.08
C GLU A 365 27.09 2.31 8.03
N GLU A 366 26.40 2.15 9.16
CA GLU A 366 25.10 1.44 9.18
C GLU A 366 24.01 2.27 8.50
N VAL A 367 24.01 3.58 8.71
CA VAL A 367 23.07 4.50 8.06
C VAL A 367 23.27 4.50 6.56
N GLU A 368 24.50 4.64 6.09
CA GLU A 368 24.83 4.63 4.65
C GLU A 368 24.51 3.26 4.02
N ARG A 369 24.78 2.16 4.70
CA ARG A 369 24.39 0.83 4.22
C ARG A 369 22.87 0.72 4.06
N ALA A 370 22.09 1.17 5.05
CA ALA A 370 20.63 1.14 4.99
C ALA A 370 20.09 2.00 3.83
N LYS A 371 20.59 3.23 3.66
CA LYS A 371 20.23 4.08 2.53
C LYS A 371 20.53 3.41 1.19
N ASN A 372 21.73 2.84 1.04
CA ASN A 372 22.14 2.13 -0.17
C ASN A 372 21.24 0.92 -0.46
N GLN A 373 20.78 0.18 0.58
CA GLN A 373 19.85 -0.93 0.44
C GLN A 373 18.48 -0.46 -0.02
N ILE A 374 17.96 0.60 0.56
CA ILE A 374 16.68 1.21 0.18
C ILE A 374 16.74 1.71 -1.27
N GLU A 375 17.80 2.43 -1.64
CA GLU A 375 18.00 2.95 -2.98
C GLU A 375 18.15 1.81 -4.02
N ALA A 376 18.99 0.82 -3.74
CA ALA A 376 19.15 -0.33 -4.60
C ALA A 376 17.84 -1.10 -4.79
N GLY A 377 17.09 -1.33 -3.69
CA GLY A 377 15.78 -1.96 -3.74
C GLY A 377 14.77 -1.15 -4.56
N PHE A 378 14.81 0.18 -4.48
CA PHE A 378 13.99 1.04 -5.32
C PHE A 378 14.38 0.93 -6.80
N ILE A 379 15.66 1.01 -7.13
CA ILE A 379 16.17 0.90 -8.51
C ILE A 379 15.78 -0.46 -9.13
N TRP A 380 15.95 -1.56 -8.39
CA TRP A 380 15.55 -2.89 -8.88
C TRP A 380 14.05 -3.01 -9.14
N ARG A 381 13.21 -2.39 -8.30
CA ARG A 381 11.76 -2.35 -8.57
C ARG A 381 11.43 -1.62 -9.88
N LEU A 382 12.23 -0.64 -10.27
CA LEU A 382 12.04 0.08 -11.53
C LEU A 382 12.38 -0.74 -12.77
N ASP A 383 12.95 -1.93 -12.66
CA ASP A 383 13.25 -2.79 -13.81
C ASP A 383 12.00 -3.45 -14.40
N SER A 384 11.02 -3.78 -13.57
CA SER A 384 9.73 -4.33 -13.99
C SER A 384 8.70 -3.22 -14.30
N ILE A 385 8.04 -3.30 -15.48
CA ILE A 385 6.93 -2.39 -15.84
C ILE A 385 5.81 -2.46 -14.82
N HIS A 386 5.49 -3.65 -14.32
CA HIS A 386 4.48 -3.86 -13.27
C HIS A 386 4.84 -3.10 -11.98
N SER A 387 6.08 -3.25 -11.51
CA SER A 387 6.53 -2.59 -10.28
C SER A 387 6.64 -1.06 -10.44
N ARG A 388 7.01 -0.57 -11.64
CA ARG A 388 6.96 0.86 -11.97
C ARG A 388 5.54 1.41 -11.86
N ALA A 389 4.57 0.72 -12.46
CA ALA A 389 3.17 1.11 -12.40
C ALA A 389 2.66 1.14 -10.96
N SER A 390 2.94 0.10 -10.17
CA SER A 390 2.57 0.03 -8.75
C SER A 390 3.22 1.13 -7.92
N THR A 391 4.49 1.47 -8.21
CA THR A 391 5.21 2.56 -7.55
C THR A 391 4.55 3.91 -7.86
N LEU A 392 4.30 4.19 -9.15
CA LEU A 392 3.61 5.41 -9.57
C LEU A 392 2.24 5.55 -8.90
N ALA A 393 1.45 4.47 -8.90
CA ALA A 393 0.12 4.47 -8.27
C ALA A 393 0.19 4.80 -6.78
N ARG A 394 1.07 4.14 -6.03
CA ARG A 394 1.21 4.34 -4.58
C ARG A 394 1.61 5.77 -4.22
N PHE A 395 2.61 6.33 -4.92
CA PHE A 395 3.03 7.71 -4.68
C PHE A 395 1.94 8.71 -5.07
N GLU A 396 1.20 8.45 -6.15
CA GLU A 396 0.11 9.32 -6.58
C GLU A 396 -1.07 9.27 -5.60
N LEU A 397 -1.41 8.08 -5.08
CA LEU A 397 -2.42 7.89 -4.05
C LEU A 397 -2.05 8.58 -2.73
N ALA A 398 -0.78 8.58 -2.36
CA ALA A 398 -0.28 9.27 -1.18
C ALA A 398 -0.31 10.81 -1.34
N ARG A 399 -0.09 11.32 -2.57
CA ARG A 399 -0.07 12.77 -2.86
C ARG A 399 -1.46 13.41 -2.92
N SER A 400 -2.48 12.69 -3.28
CA SER A 400 -3.83 13.14 -3.57
C SER A 400 -4.75 12.83 -2.37
#